data_4b33e061af7286d9c37a4f064d422e6b
#
_entry.id   4b33e061af7286d9c37a4f064d422e6b
#
_cell.length_a   1.000
_cell.length_b   1.000
_cell.length_c   1.000
_cell.angle_alpha   90.00
_cell.angle_beta   90.00
_cell.angle_gamma   90.00
#
_symmetry.space_group_name_H-M   'P 1'
#
loop_
_entity.id
_entity.type
_entity.pdbx_description
1 polymer ?
#
loop_
_entity_poly.entity_id
_entity_poly.type
_entity_poly.pdbx_seq_one_letter_code
_entity_poly.pdbx_strand_id
1 'polypeptide(L)'
;MILLRRTSIFSMAAPGNPAAARLSTLRMDRPPPMQSLRFDNAFVRHLPADSSTDNRRRQVHGALFSHVQPTPVAAPRLIAHSREVAQMLGIDAAAIQGSEFAQIFGGNALLEGMQPYAANYGGHQFGNWAGQLGDGRAITLGEVVNARGERWELQLKGAGPTPYSRSADGRAVLRSSIREFLCSEAMHHLGVPTTRALSLVATGEQVERDMFYDGRAQFEPGAIVCRVAPSFLRFGNFELPTSRGDEALLAQLVDFTIRRDFPALATGTDSQRSPESDLQVRGEWFAEVCERTAVMVAHWMRVGFVHGVMNTDNMSILGLTIDYGPYGWIDNFDLDWTPNTTDAGGRRYRFGHQPQIALWNLERLATALSPLFPDVAPLHAGLQRFVDTFTQADRDNIAAKLGLVECLDEDVELMQQLQGLMQAAEIDMTLFFRALATLDLDKPCVAHFDDAFYDEGKRGRAAADLEAWLTRYAIRVRVDAVPAAGRRARMNAANPKYVLRNYLAQQAIDRAAQGDDAGIHELLEVMRRPYDEQPGREAFAQKRPDWARNRAGCSMLSCSS
;
A
#
# COMPACT_ATOMS: atom_id res chain seq x y z
N MET A 1 -43.44 35.77 32.98
CA MET A 1 -44.43 36.88 32.82
C MET A 1 -45.10 36.69 31.47
N ILE A 2 -46.33 36.23 31.54
CA ILE A 2 -47.55 36.52 30.76
C ILE A 2 -47.55 35.90 29.34
N LEU A 3 -48.24 34.77 29.07
CA LEU A 3 -49.70 34.44 28.98
C LEU A 3 -50.40 35.25 27.86
N LEU A 4 -51.05 34.64 26.88
CA LEU A 4 -52.33 33.98 26.77
C LEU A 4 -52.69 33.77 25.28
N ARG A 5 -53.16 32.58 24.87
CA ARG A 5 -54.52 32.08 24.64
C ARG A 5 -55.30 32.77 23.52
N ARG A 6 -55.81 32.02 22.59
CA ARG A 6 -57.14 31.33 22.31
C ARG A 6 -57.53 31.57 20.84
N THR A 7 -58.30 30.87 20.08
CA THR A 7 -59.28 29.78 20.19
C THR A 7 -59.71 29.33 18.78
N SER A 8 -60.19 28.11 18.70
CA SER A 8 -60.90 27.39 17.63
C SER A 8 -62.08 28.13 16.93
N ILE A 9 -62.38 27.75 15.67
CA ILE A 9 -63.74 27.51 15.22
C ILE A 9 -63.83 26.38 14.21
N PHE A 10 -64.73 25.42 14.48
CA PHE A 10 -65.17 24.31 13.62
C PHE A 10 -65.98 24.80 12.45
N SER A 11 -65.88 24.13 11.28
CA SER A 11 -67.01 24.06 10.33
C SER A 11 -67.01 22.69 9.67
N MET A 12 -68.08 21.94 9.88
CA MET A 12 -68.45 20.69 9.21
C MET A 12 -69.03 20.96 7.84
N ALA A 13 -68.66 20.12 6.84
CA ALA A 13 -69.57 19.83 5.71
C ALA A 13 -69.23 18.41 5.17
N ALA A 14 -70.28 17.71 4.83
CA ALA A 14 -70.46 16.27 4.64
C ALA A 14 -70.07 15.73 3.24
N PRO A 15 -70.36 14.47 2.89
CA PRO A 15 -69.44 13.58 2.18
C PRO A 15 -69.75 13.45 0.67
N GLY A 16 -68.71 13.15 -0.11
CA GLY A 16 -68.82 12.87 -1.55
C GLY A 16 -67.87 11.78 -2.01
N ASN A 17 -68.44 10.64 -2.24
CA ASN A 17 -68.23 9.53 -3.15
C ASN A 17 -66.81 8.99 -3.45
N PRO A 18 -66.59 7.69 -3.38
CA PRO A 18 -65.31 7.02 -3.62
C PRO A 18 -65.19 6.52 -5.08
N ALA A 19 -64.20 7.00 -5.82
CA ALA A 19 -63.74 6.27 -7.01
C ALA A 19 -62.32 6.68 -7.40
N ALA A 20 -61.50 5.67 -7.62
CA ALA A 20 -60.15 5.70 -8.18
C ALA A 20 -58.98 5.71 -7.16
N ALA A 21 -58.80 4.58 -6.49
CA ALA A 21 -57.48 4.16 -6.04
C ALA A 21 -56.61 3.95 -7.28
N ARG A 22 -55.79 4.95 -7.61
CA ARG A 22 -54.65 4.74 -8.50
C ARG A 22 -53.60 3.92 -7.74
N LEU A 23 -53.46 2.67 -8.14
CA LEU A 23 -52.25 1.88 -7.88
C LEU A 23 -51.04 2.70 -8.39
N SER A 24 -50.37 3.41 -7.50
CA SER A 24 -49.02 3.87 -7.74
C SER A 24 -48.16 2.62 -7.76
N THR A 25 -47.88 2.13 -8.96
CA THR A 25 -46.78 1.22 -9.18
C THR A 25 -45.54 1.87 -8.58
N LEU A 26 -45.05 1.31 -7.48
CA LEU A 26 -43.69 1.54 -6.98
C LEU A 26 -42.79 1.25 -8.17
N ARG A 27 -42.39 2.28 -8.92
CA ARG A 27 -41.19 2.21 -9.71
C ARG A 27 -40.09 1.90 -8.70
N MET A 28 -39.59 0.68 -8.71
CA MET A 28 -38.27 0.41 -8.16
C MET A 28 -37.34 1.35 -8.95
N ASP A 29 -36.95 2.46 -8.31
CA ASP A 29 -35.97 3.37 -8.88
C ASP A 29 -34.77 2.52 -9.20
N ARG A 30 -34.43 2.45 -10.49
CA ARG A 30 -33.12 1.93 -10.89
C ARG A 30 -32.10 2.75 -10.10
N PRO A 31 -31.13 2.09 -9.43
CA PRO A 31 -30.04 2.84 -8.81
C PRO A 31 -29.50 3.82 -9.86
N PRO A 32 -29.20 5.06 -9.48
CA PRO A 32 -28.68 6.03 -10.41
C PRO A 32 -27.47 5.42 -11.12
N PRO A 33 -27.33 5.59 -12.44
CA PRO A 33 -26.17 5.12 -13.18
C PRO A 33 -24.93 5.66 -12.48
N MET A 34 -23.83 4.89 -12.47
CA MET A 34 -22.57 5.38 -11.91
C MET A 34 -22.32 6.77 -12.48
N GLN A 35 -22.39 7.79 -11.60
CA GLN A 35 -22.19 9.16 -12.03
C GLN A 35 -20.85 9.22 -12.76
N SER A 36 -20.81 9.87 -13.91
CA SER A 36 -19.65 9.96 -14.76
C SER A 36 -18.47 10.51 -13.96
N LEU A 37 -17.51 9.66 -13.65
CA LEU A 37 -16.22 10.09 -13.11
C LEU A 37 -15.61 11.06 -14.14
N ARG A 38 -15.08 12.16 -13.64
CA ARG A 38 -14.44 13.14 -14.54
C ARG A 38 -13.01 12.68 -14.85
N PHE A 39 -12.77 12.23 -16.07
CA PHE A 39 -11.45 11.81 -16.55
C PHE A 39 -10.68 12.98 -17.15
N ASP A 40 -9.40 13.11 -16.78
CA ASP A 40 -8.47 14.06 -17.37
C ASP A 40 -7.43 13.37 -18.28
N ASN A 41 -6.97 12.16 -17.93
CA ASN A 41 -6.05 11.33 -18.71
C ASN A 41 -4.77 12.07 -19.16
N ALA A 42 -4.17 12.85 -18.28
CA ALA A 42 -2.98 13.67 -18.60
C ALA A 42 -1.82 12.82 -19.10
N PHE A 43 -1.62 11.60 -18.54
CA PHE A 43 -0.56 10.69 -18.96
C PHE A 43 -0.68 10.33 -20.44
N VAL A 44 -1.87 9.91 -20.86
CA VAL A 44 -2.14 9.49 -22.24
C VAL A 44 -2.10 10.68 -23.20
N ARG A 45 -2.54 11.87 -22.75
CA ARG A 45 -2.57 13.08 -23.62
C ARG A 45 -1.21 13.71 -23.88
N HIS A 46 -0.26 13.58 -22.95
CA HIS A 46 1.00 14.33 -23.00
C HIS A 46 2.23 13.49 -23.28
N LEU A 47 2.12 12.17 -23.16
CA LEU A 47 3.25 11.26 -23.34
C LEU A 47 3.06 10.38 -24.59
N PRO A 48 4.16 9.94 -25.22
CA PRO A 48 4.08 9.17 -26.46
C PRO A 48 3.58 7.75 -26.18
N ALA A 49 2.57 7.36 -26.97
CA ALA A 49 2.02 6.02 -27.01
C ALA A 49 2.76 5.14 -28.02
N ASP A 50 2.75 3.83 -27.78
CA ASP A 50 3.07 2.84 -28.80
C ASP A 50 2.11 2.98 -29.98
N SER A 51 2.64 3.03 -31.18
CA SER A 51 1.86 3.18 -32.43
C SER A 51 1.06 1.92 -32.79
N SER A 52 1.43 0.77 -32.22
CA SER A 52 0.73 -0.50 -32.46
C SER A 52 -0.42 -0.70 -31.48
N THR A 53 -1.59 -1.01 -32.01
CA THR A 53 -2.76 -1.40 -31.21
C THR A 53 -2.86 -2.91 -31.00
N ASP A 54 -1.92 -3.68 -31.54
CA ASP A 54 -1.85 -5.13 -31.36
C ASP A 54 -1.44 -5.48 -29.92
N ASN A 55 -2.23 -6.31 -29.26
CA ASN A 55 -1.95 -6.75 -27.88
C ASN A 55 -0.94 -7.91 -27.79
N ARG A 56 -0.23 -8.25 -28.88
CA ARG A 56 0.82 -9.27 -28.84
C ARG A 56 2.04 -8.77 -28.06
N ARG A 57 2.68 -9.69 -27.36
CA ARG A 57 3.93 -9.46 -26.63
C ARG A 57 5.02 -8.97 -27.57
N ARG A 58 5.67 -7.86 -27.22
CA ARG A 58 6.72 -7.25 -28.02
C ARG A 58 7.60 -6.31 -27.20
N GLN A 59 8.76 -5.98 -27.76
CA GLN A 59 9.53 -4.82 -27.31
C GLN A 59 8.87 -3.56 -27.88
N VAL A 60 8.66 -2.56 -27.01
CA VAL A 60 8.05 -1.28 -27.35
C VAL A 60 9.10 -0.19 -27.17
N HIS A 61 9.45 0.52 -28.24
CA HIS A 61 10.48 1.55 -28.27
C HIS A 61 9.87 2.93 -28.51
N GLY A 62 10.49 3.99 -27.98
CA GLY A 62 10.08 5.39 -28.20
C GLY A 62 8.69 5.70 -27.60
N ALA A 63 8.19 4.89 -26.67
CA ALA A 63 6.85 5.04 -26.08
C ALA A 63 6.84 4.65 -24.60
N LEU A 64 6.00 5.32 -23.83
CA LEU A 64 5.85 5.12 -22.39
C LEU A 64 4.66 4.24 -22.02
N PHE A 65 3.79 3.94 -22.97
CA PHE A 65 2.65 3.05 -22.76
C PHE A 65 2.12 2.48 -24.09
N SER A 66 1.30 1.43 -23.99
CA SER A 66 0.50 0.90 -25.11
C SER A 66 -0.97 0.98 -24.74
N HIS A 67 -1.83 1.37 -25.68
CA HIS A 67 -3.27 1.27 -25.51
C HIS A 67 -3.69 -0.20 -25.46
N VAL A 68 -4.41 -0.58 -24.40
CA VAL A 68 -4.86 -1.95 -24.16
C VAL A 68 -6.24 -1.94 -23.54
N GLN A 69 -7.15 -2.76 -24.05
CA GLN A 69 -8.46 -2.97 -23.43
C GLN A 69 -8.38 -4.09 -22.38
N PRO A 70 -9.07 -3.96 -21.24
CA PRO A 70 -9.25 -5.09 -20.33
C PRO A 70 -9.90 -6.26 -21.06
N THR A 71 -9.47 -7.47 -20.74
CA THR A 71 -10.08 -8.70 -21.28
C THR A 71 -11.28 -9.07 -20.40
N PRO A 72 -12.50 -9.11 -20.96
CA PRO A 72 -13.69 -9.45 -20.20
C PRO A 72 -13.56 -10.77 -19.43
N VAL A 73 -14.26 -10.87 -18.30
CA VAL A 73 -14.30 -12.05 -17.44
C VAL A 73 -15.71 -12.64 -17.42
N ALA A 74 -15.83 -13.93 -17.09
CA ALA A 74 -17.06 -14.69 -17.28
C ALA A 74 -18.24 -14.21 -16.40
N ALA A 75 -17.98 -13.92 -15.10
CA ALA A 75 -19.01 -13.57 -14.13
C ALA A 75 -18.46 -12.64 -13.04
N PRO A 76 -18.27 -11.33 -13.36
CA PRO A 76 -17.73 -10.39 -12.38
C PRO A 76 -18.70 -10.21 -11.20
N ARG A 77 -18.21 -10.47 -9.98
CA ARG A 77 -18.94 -10.32 -8.72
C ARG A 77 -18.11 -9.52 -7.73
N LEU A 78 -18.66 -8.42 -7.23
CA LEU A 78 -18.03 -7.64 -6.17
C LEU A 78 -17.90 -8.49 -4.90
N ILE A 79 -16.67 -8.63 -4.39
CA ILE A 79 -16.36 -9.29 -3.12
C ILE A 79 -16.28 -8.25 -2.00
N ALA A 80 -15.48 -7.20 -2.19
CA ALA A 80 -15.27 -6.16 -1.21
C ALA A 80 -14.94 -4.82 -1.89
N HIS A 81 -15.13 -3.72 -1.16
CA HIS A 81 -14.73 -2.39 -1.58
C HIS A 81 -14.28 -1.55 -0.40
N SER A 82 -13.46 -0.54 -0.65
CA SER A 82 -13.12 0.51 0.31
C SER A 82 -14.13 1.65 0.19
N ARG A 83 -14.93 1.87 1.23
CA ARG A 83 -15.88 2.97 1.27
C ARG A 83 -15.20 4.33 1.26
N GLU A 84 -14.02 4.41 1.89
CA GLU A 84 -13.22 5.64 1.98
C GLU A 84 -12.67 6.03 0.61
N VAL A 85 -12.19 5.05 -0.17
CA VAL A 85 -11.71 5.28 -1.54
C VAL A 85 -12.86 5.62 -2.47
N ALA A 86 -14.00 4.94 -2.35
CA ALA A 86 -15.19 5.26 -3.13
C ALA A 86 -15.66 6.70 -2.86
N GLN A 87 -15.73 7.10 -1.59
CA GLN A 87 -16.09 8.47 -1.18
C GLN A 87 -15.07 9.50 -1.70
N MET A 88 -13.76 9.20 -1.62
CA MET A 88 -12.70 10.06 -2.14
C MET A 88 -12.85 10.32 -3.64
N LEU A 89 -13.27 9.30 -4.40
CA LEU A 89 -13.52 9.39 -5.84
C LEU A 89 -14.89 9.98 -6.19
N GLY A 90 -15.78 10.17 -5.21
CA GLY A 90 -17.15 10.64 -5.43
C GLY A 90 -18.12 9.57 -5.95
N ILE A 91 -17.85 8.30 -5.64
CA ILE A 91 -18.70 7.16 -6.02
C ILE A 91 -19.73 6.91 -4.91
N ASP A 92 -21.00 6.99 -5.25
CA ASP A 92 -22.09 6.79 -4.31
C ASP A 92 -22.24 5.32 -3.88
N ALA A 93 -22.67 5.11 -2.63
CA ALA A 93 -22.92 3.77 -2.09
C ALA A 93 -23.98 2.99 -2.91
N ALA A 94 -24.98 3.67 -3.46
CA ALA A 94 -25.98 3.05 -4.33
C ALA A 94 -25.38 2.55 -5.66
N ALA A 95 -24.44 3.29 -6.23
CA ALA A 95 -23.73 2.89 -7.45
C ALA A 95 -22.88 1.63 -7.22
N ILE A 96 -22.26 1.49 -6.04
CA ILE A 96 -21.46 0.31 -5.68
C ILE A 96 -22.32 -0.96 -5.60
N GLN A 97 -23.57 -0.85 -5.13
CA GLN A 97 -24.52 -1.97 -5.04
C GLN A 97 -25.11 -2.35 -6.41
N GLY A 98 -24.95 -1.50 -7.42
CA GLY A 98 -25.39 -1.78 -8.79
C GLY A 98 -24.55 -2.83 -9.48
N SER A 99 -25.17 -3.60 -10.38
CA SER A 99 -24.45 -4.62 -11.19
C SER A 99 -23.36 -4.00 -12.09
N GLU A 100 -23.51 -2.73 -12.47
CA GLU A 100 -22.59 -1.99 -13.32
C GLU A 100 -21.19 -1.83 -12.66
N PHE A 101 -21.14 -1.61 -11.35
CA PHE A 101 -19.88 -1.46 -10.63
C PHE A 101 -18.95 -2.66 -10.81
N ALA A 102 -19.47 -3.87 -10.64
CA ALA A 102 -18.69 -5.09 -10.82
C ALA A 102 -18.28 -5.31 -12.29
N GLN A 103 -19.13 -4.91 -13.26
CA GLN A 103 -18.82 -4.99 -14.69
C GLN A 103 -17.64 -4.05 -15.04
N ILE A 104 -17.64 -2.82 -14.54
CA ILE A 104 -16.59 -1.82 -14.82
C ILE A 104 -15.28 -2.26 -14.15
N PHE A 105 -15.30 -2.50 -12.84
CA PHE A 105 -14.08 -2.83 -12.10
C PHE A 105 -13.65 -4.30 -12.21
N GLY A 106 -14.44 -5.11 -12.90
CA GLY A 106 -14.08 -6.42 -13.44
C GLY A 106 -13.52 -6.37 -14.87
N GLY A 107 -13.52 -5.19 -15.52
CA GLY A 107 -12.96 -5.02 -16.86
C GLY A 107 -13.90 -5.39 -18.00
N ASN A 108 -15.20 -5.65 -17.74
CA ASN A 108 -16.19 -6.02 -18.75
C ASN A 108 -16.88 -4.81 -19.41
N ALA A 109 -16.82 -3.64 -18.78
CA ALA A 109 -17.40 -2.41 -19.29
C ALA A 109 -16.48 -1.22 -19.01
N LEU A 110 -16.59 -0.17 -19.82
CA LEU A 110 -15.88 1.08 -19.63
C LEU A 110 -16.87 2.22 -19.47
N LEU A 111 -16.53 3.19 -18.62
CA LEU A 111 -17.22 4.46 -18.54
C LEU A 111 -16.76 5.39 -19.67
N GLU A 112 -17.62 6.32 -20.03
CA GLU A 112 -17.26 7.41 -20.93
C GLU A 112 -16.06 8.20 -20.35
N GLY A 113 -15.07 8.48 -21.18
CA GLY A 113 -13.83 9.16 -20.80
C GLY A 113 -12.70 8.24 -20.33
N MET A 114 -12.93 6.97 -20.09
CA MET A 114 -11.85 6.01 -19.85
C MET A 114 -10.98 5.83 -21.10
N GLN A 115 -9.66 5.82 -20.91
CA GLN A 115 -8.67 5.57 -21.98
C GLN A 115 -7.67 4.51 -21.49
N PRO A 116 -8.02 3.23 -21.57
CA PRO A 116 -7.21 2.18 -20.99
C PRO A 116 -5.84 2.02 -21.63
N TYR A 117 -4.82 1.82 -20.78
CA TYR A 117 -3.44 1.61 -21.19
C TYR A 117 -2.66 0.71 -20.23
N ALA A 118 -1.55 0.17 -20.71
CA ALA A 118 -0.52 -0.49 -19.92
C ALA A 118 0.79 0.31 -20.04
N ALA A 119 1.42 0.62 -18.90
CA ALA A 119 2.65 1.40 -18.87
C ALA A 119 3.86 0.55 -19.27
N ASN A 120 4.81 1.20 -19.96
CA ASN A 120 6.10 0.64 -20.37
C ASN A 120 7.18 1.08 -19.39
N TYR A 121 7.87 0.14 -18.77
CA TYR A 121 8.98 0.39 -17.86
C TYR A 121 9.98 -0.77 -17.87
N GLY A 122 11.18 -0.53 -17.39
CA GLY A 122 12.17 -1.57 -17.12
C GLY A 122 12.32 -1.80 -15.63
N GLY A 123 13.45 -2.36 -15.22
CA GLY A 123 13.79 -2.45 -13.81
C GLY A 123 14.94 -3.38 -13.51
N HIS A 124 15.54 -3.15 -12.34
CA HIS A 124 16.47 -4.09 -11.73
C HIS A 124 15.71 -5.02 -10.79
N GLN A 125 15.76 -6.32 -11.08
CA GLN A 125 15.14 -7.37 -10.26
C GLN A 125 16.24 -8.17 -9.56
N PHE A 126 16.17 -8.31 -8.24
CA PHE A 126 17.19 -8.96 -7.42
C PHE A 126 18.61 -8.42 -7.68
N GLY A 127 18.72 -7.11 -8.00
CA GLY A 127 20.01 -6.45 -8.29
C GLY A 127 20.47 -6.51 -9.74
N ASN A 128 19.77 -7.21 -10.63
CA ASN A 128 20.14 -7.38 -12.02
C ASN A 128 19.17 -6.63 -12.96
N TRP A 129 19.69 -6.00 -14.02
CA TRP A 129 18.87 -5.37 -15.04
C TRP A 129 18.05 -6.41 -15.82
N ALA A 130 16.73 -6.30 -15.77
CA ALA A 130 15.82 -7.25 -16.40
C ALA A 130 15.32 -6.80 -17.79
N GLY A 131 15.71 -5.62 -18.26
CA GLY A 131 15.23 -5.04 -19.50
C GLY A 131 13.79 -4.53 -19.41
N GLN A 132 13.05 -4.58 -20.52
CA GLN A 132 11.64 -4.17 -20.54
C GLN A 132 10.79 -5.15 -19.73
N LEU A 133 10.04 -4.61 -18.80
CA LEU A 133 9.04 -5.30 -17.96
C LEU A 133 7.63 -4.82 -18.32
N GLY A 134 7.21 -3.65 -17.86
CA GLY A 134 5.91 -3.05 -18.08
C GLY A 134 4.75 -3.68 -17.30
N ASP A 135 3.57 -3.11 -17.46
CA ASP A 135 2.33 -3.57 -16.82
C ASP A 135 1.82 -4.87 -17.49
N GLY A 136 2.41 -6.01 -17.13
CA GLY A 136 2.12 -7.30 -17.76
C GLY A 136 0.77 -7.92 -17.42
N ARG A 137 0.10 -7.44 -16.35
CA ARG A 137 -1.25 -7.86 -15.93
C ARG A 137 -2.05 -6.72 -15.32
N ALA A 138 -1.55 -5.50 -15.41
CA ALA A 138 -2.22 -4.32 -14.93
C ALA A 138 -2.62 -3.43 -16.10
N ILE A 139 -3.82 -2.86 -16.03
CA ILE A 139 -4.36 -1.96 -17.05
C ILE A 139 -4.96 -0.76 -16.33
N THR A 140 -4.37 0.41 -16.56
CA THR A 140 -4.91 1.67 -16.05
C THR A 140 -6.12 2.07 -16.90
N LEU A 141 -7.27 2.31 -16.26
CA LEU A 141 -8.51 2.71 -16.93
C LEU A 141 -8.53 4.18 -17.31
N GLY A 142 -7.81 4.99 -16.54
CA GLY A 142 -7.71 6.44 -16.73
C GLY A 142 -7.40 7.17 -15.44
N GLU A 143 -7.33 8.51 -15.53
CA GLU A 143 -7.04 9.43 -14.44
C GLU A 143 -8.28 10.24 -14.09
N VAL A 144 -8.86 9.99 -12.90
CA VAL A 144 -10.03 10.71 -12.38
C VAL A 144 -9.57 11.95 -11.63
N VAL A 145 -10.27 13.08 -11.86
CA VAL A 145 -10.12 14.29 -11.04
C VAL A 145 -11.38 14.42 -10.18
N ASN A 146 -11.20 14.30 -8.86
CA ASN A 146 -12.30 14.37 -7.91
C ASN A 146 -12.81 15.81 -7.68
N ALA A 147 -13.85 15.98 -6.86
CA ALA A 147 -14.45 17.28 -6.57
C ALA A 147 -13.49 18.28 -5.87
N ARG A 148 -12.38 17.79 -5.28
CA ARG A 148 -11.33 18.62 -4.66
C ARG A 148 -10.24 19.02 -5.64
N GLY A 149 -10.33 18.57 -6.90
CA GLY A 149 -9.29 18.79 -7.91
C GLY A 149 -8.09 17.82 -7.79
N GLU A 150 -8.20 16.80 -6.94
CA GLU A 150 -7.15 15.78 -6.76
C GLU A 150 -7.25 14.74 -7.87
N ARG A 151 -6.09 14.34 -8.39
CA ARG A 151 -5.95 13.34 -9.45
C ARG A 151 -5.71 11.96 -8.89
N TRP A 152 -6.39 10.95 -9.48
CA TRP A 152 -6.30 9.56 -9.08
C TRP A 152 -6.31 8.64 -10.29
N GLU A 153 -5.26 7.86 -10.49
CA GLU A 153 -5.22 6.78 -11.47
C GLU A 153 -6.03 5.57 -10.97
N LEU A 154 -6.89 5.02 -11.83
CA LEU A 154 -7.62 3.78 -11.58
C LEU A 154 -6.97 2.67 -12.38
N GLN A 155 -6.39 1.67 -11.71
CA GLN A 155 -5.65 0.60 -12.36
C GLN A 155 -6.18 -0.78 -11.95
N LEU A 156 -6.62 -1.58 -12.93
CA LEU A 156 -7.05 -2.95 -12.72
C LEU A 156 -5.84 -3.89 -12.74
N LYS A 157 -5.63 -4.69 -11.69
CA LYS A 157 -4.63 -5.75 -11.65
C LYS A 157 -5.30 -7.10 -11.80
N GLY A 158 -4.87 -7.86 -12.82
CA GLY A 158 -5.46 -9.14 -13.21
C GLY A 158 -6.44 -9.04 -14.39
N ALA A 159 -6.50 -7.89 -15.07
CA ALA A 159 -7.50 -7.59 -16.10
C ALA A 159 -7.18 -8.16 -17.50
N GLY A 160 -6.19 -9.00 -17.62
CA GLY A 160 -5.84 -9.69 -18.87
C GLY A 160 -4.45 -9.34 -19.41
N PRO A 161 -4.05 -10.01 -20.52
CA PRO A 161 -2.74 -9.83 -21.10
C PRO A 161 -2.55 -8.45 -21.71
N THR A 162 -1.30 -8.00 -21.72
CA THR A 162 -0.84 -6.76 -22.35
C THR A 162 0.39 -7.05 -23.22
N PRO A 163 0.90 -6.12 -24.01
CA PRO A 163 2.16 -6.28 -24.74
C PRO A 163 3.35 -6.63 -23.83
N TYR A 164 3.23 -6.37 -22.53
CA TYR A 164 4.27 -6.55 -21.52
C TYR A 164 4.13 -7.84 -20.69
N SER A 165 3.18 -8.72 -20.98
CA SER A 165 2.87 -9.90 -20.16
C SER A 165 3.96 -10.98 -20.17
N ARG A 166 5.01 -10.83 -20.98
CA ARG A 166 6.08 -11.84 -21.13
C ARG A 166 5.50 -13.24 -21.43
N SER A 167 5.64 -14.22 -20.51
CA SER A 167 5.05 -15.55 -20.63
C SER A 167 3.73 -15.71 -19.86
N ALA A 168 3.28 -14.69 -19.12
CA ALA A 168 2.10 -14.77 -18.27
C ALA A 168 0.79 -14.54 -19.02
N ASP A 169 -0.33 -14.99 -18.42
CA ASP A 169 -1.69 -14.86 -18.95
C ASP A 169 -2.37 -13.52 -18.66
N GLY A 170 -1.72 -12.65 -17.87
CA GLY A 170 -2.27 -11.37 -17.48
C GLY A 170 -3.37 -11.43 -16.41
N ARG A 171 -3.67 -12.60 -15.85
CA ARG A 171 -4.67 -12.79 -14.80
C ARG A 171 -4.06 -12.72 -13.40
N ALA A 172 -4.91 -12.55 -12.39
CA ALA A 172 -4.57 -12.67 -10.97
C ALA A 172 -5.52 -13.65 -10.28
N VAL A 173 -5.04 -14.30 -9.22
CA VAL A 173 -5.83 -15.24 -8.43
C VAL A 173 -6.42 -14.56 -7.19
N LEU A 174 -7.51 -15.12 -6.67
CA LEU A 174 -8.27 -14.57 -5.54
C LEU A 174 -7.38 -14.34 -4.31
N ARG A 175 -6.52 -15.31 -3.94
CA ARG A 175 -5.65 -15.19 -2.76
C ARG A 175 -4.71 -14.00 -2.83
N SER A 176 -4.04 -13.77 -3.97
CA SER A 176 -3.14 -12.63 -4.13
C SER A 176 -3.89 -11.31 -4.20
N SER A 177 -5.08 -11.32 -4.79
CA SER A 177 -5.96 -10.15 -4.88
C SER A 177 -6.52 -9.74 -3.51
N ILE A 178 -6.93 -10.71 -2.67
CA ILE A 178 -7.32 -10.46 -1.27
C ILE A 178 -6.15 -9.84 -0.49
N ARG A 179 -4.93 -10.40 -0.65
CA ARG A 179 -3.75 -9.89 0.03
C ARG A 179 -3.46 -8.44 -0.35
N GLU A 180 -3.50 -8.11 -1.64
CA GLU A 180 -3.26 -6.74 -2.12
C GLU A 180 -4.34 -5.77 -1.66
N PHE A 181 -5.62 -6.14 -1.77
CA PHE A 181 -6.74 -5.32 -1.33
C PHE A 181 -6.68 -5.01 0.17
N LEU A 182 -6.51 -6.02 1.02
CA LEU A 182 -6.46 -5.84 2.47
C LEU A 182 -5.20 -5.10 2.90
N CYS A 183 -4.05 -5.39 2.28
CA CYS A 183 -2.79 -4.79 2.68
C CYS A 183 -2.71 -3.30 2.37
N SER A 184 -3.13 -2.88 1.17
CA SER A 184 -3.12 -1.46 0.79
C SER A 184 -3.98 -0.62 1.74
N GLU A 185 -5.17 -1.10 2.12
CA GLU A 185 -6.03 -0.41 3.08
C GLU A 185 -5.47 -0.47 4.52
N ALA A 186 -4.95 -1.63 4.95
CA ALA A 186 -4.29 -1.74 6.26
C ALA A 186 -3.09 -0.78 6.40
N MET A 187 -2.24 -0.71 5.39
CA MET A 187 -1.09 0.20 5.36
C MET A 187 -1.50 1.66 5.44
N HIS A 188 -2.56 2.05 4.71
CA HIS A 188 -3.12 3.39 4.80
C HIS A 188 -3.55 3.75 6.23
N HIS A 189 -4.29 2.88 6.89
CA HIS A 189 -4.76 3.11 8.25
C HIS A 189 -3.65 3.00 9.32
N LEU A 190 -2.55 2.32 9.00
CA LEU A 190 -1.32 2.34 9.79
C LEU A 190 -0.51 3.65 9.61
N GLY A 191 -0.97 4.56 8.74
CA GLY A 191 -0.27 5.81 8.43
C GLY A 191 0.99 5.60 7.59
N VAL A 192 1.08 4.50 6.85
CA VAL A 192 2.20 4.21 5.93
C VAL A 192 1.84 4.74 4.54
N PRO A 193 2.71 5.52 3.87
CA PRO A 193 2.48 5.94 2.49
C PRO A 193 2.27 4.75 1.56
N THR A 194 1.13 4.70 0.89
CA THR A 194 0.72 3.53 0.09
C THR A 194 -0.28 3.88 -1.00
N THR A 195 -0.31 3.08 -2.06
CA THR A 195 -1.46 3.03 -2.96
C THR A 195 -2.67 2.48 -2.23
N ARG A 196 -3.87 2.79 -2.73
CA ARG A 196 -5.16 2.35 -2.18
C ARG A 196 -5.76 1.26 -3.06
N ALA A 197 -6.83 0.63 -2.58
CA ALA A 197 -7.65 -0.29 -3.37
C ALA A 197 -9.13 0.10 -3.26
N LEU A 198 -9.76 0.32 -4.43
CA LEU A 198 -11.19 0.63 -4.50
C LEU A 198 -12.04 -0.63 -4.31
N SER A 199 -11.71 -1.69 -5.06
CA SER A 199 -12.55 -2.88 -5.14
C SER A 199 -11.74 -4.16 -5.33
N LEU A 200 -12.35 -5.26 -4.89
CA LEU A 200 -11.97 -6.63 -5.17
C LEU A 200 -13.14 -7.32 -5.85
N VAL A 201 -12.95 -7.78 -7.09
CA VAL A 201 -13.99 -8.40 -7.93
C VAL A 201 -13.55 -9.82 -8.30
N ALA A 202 -14.38 -10.84 -8.00
CA ALA A 202 -14.19 -12.20 -8.51
C ALA A 202 -14.50 -12.24 -10.01
N THR A 203 -13.75 -13.04 -10.79
CA THR A 203 -13.91 -13.13 -12.24
C THR A 203 -14.93 -14.19 -12.67
N GLY A 204 -15.23 -15.16 -11.81
CA GLY A 204 -15.99 -16.35 -12.17
C GLY A 204 -15.19 -17.38 -12.99
N GLU A 205 -13.89 -17.15 -13.15
CA GLU A 205 -12.96 -18.01 -13.91
C GLU A 205 -11.98 -18.71 -12.97
N GLN A 206 -11.41 -19.82 -13.45
CA GLN A 206 -10.29 -20.51 -12.80
C GLN A 206 -9.00 -20.15 -13.53
N VAL A 207 -7.94 -19.89 -12.78
CA VAL A 207 -6.62 -19.50 -13.28
C VAL A 207 -5.60 -20.52 -12.80
N GLU A 208 -4.82 -21.06 -13.72
CA GLU A 208 -3.76 -22.03 -13.39
C GLU A 208 -2.56 -21.31 -12.79
N ARG A 209 -2.10 -21.75 -11.61
CA ARG A 209 -0.92 -21.19 -10.92
C ARG A 209 -0.09 -22.26 -10.24
N ASP A 210 1.22 -22.18 -10.44
CA ASP A 210 2.22 -22.86 -9.63
C ASP A 210 2.76 -21.88 -8.59
N MET A 211 2.28 -22.00 -7.35
CA MET A 211 2.57 -21.04 -6.28
C MET A 211 4.06 -20.95 -5.96
N PHE A 212 4.79 -22.05 -6.04
CA PHE A 212 6.21 -22.13 -5.64
C PHE A 212 7.17 -22.43 -6.79
N TYR A 213 6.68 -22.47 -8.02
CA TYR A 213 7.47 -22.83 -9.20
C TYR A 213 8.11 -24.22 -9.07
N ASP A 214 7.39 -25.17 -8.42
CA ASP A 214 7.85 -26.54 -8.14
C ASP A 214 7.22 -27.59 -9.07
N GLY A 215 6.49 -27.16 -10.11
CA GLY A 215 5.80 -28.01 -11.07
C GLY A 215 4.43 -28.50 -10.61
N ARG A 216 3.88 -27.97 -9.52
CA ARG A 216 2.58 -28.36 -8.94
C ARG A 216 1.51 -27.31 -9.18
N ALA A 217 1.28 -27.02 -10.46
CA ALA A 217 0.24 -26.09 -10.86
C ALA A 217 -1.16 -26.55 -10.40
N GLN A 218 -1.96 -25.59 -9.93
CA GLN A 218 -3.34 -25.80 -9.51
C GLN A 218 -4.25 -24.74 -10.11
N PHE A 219 -5.52 -25.07 -10.31
CA PHE A 219 -6.54 -24.10 -10.67
C PHE A 219 -7.05 -23.39 -9.44
N GLU A 220 -6.97 -22.05 -9.45
CA GLU A 220 -7.41 -21.19 -8.38
C GLU A 220 -8.45 -20.17 -8.90
N PRO A 221 -9.42 -19.74 -8.07
CA PRO A 221 -10.36 -18.70 -8.46
C PRO A 221 -9.64 -17.43 -8.89
N GLY A 222 -10.06 -16.84 -10.01
CA GLY A 222 -9.55 -15.57 -10.50
C GLY A 222 -10.21 -14.37 -9.81
N ALA A 223 -9.45 -13.28 -9.64
CA ALA A 223 -9.98 -12.01 -9.15
C ALA A 223 -9.21 -10.81 -9.71
N ILE A 224 -9.84 -9.63 -9.65
CA ILE A 224 -9.28 -8.36 -10.09
C ILE A 224 -9.35 -7.36 -8.93
N VAL A 225 -8.25 -6.66 -8.69
CA VAL A 225 -8.21 -5.51 -7.76
C VAL A 225 -8.18 -4.22 -8.58
N CYS A 226 -9.07 -3.28 -8.26
CA CYS A 226 -8.92 -1.91 -8.72
C CYS A 226 -8.03 -1.14 -7.73
N ARG A 227 -6.79 -0.89 -8.13
CA ARG A 227 -5.81 -0.07 -7.39
C ARG A 227 -6.05 1.40 -7.68
N VAL A 228 -5.77 2.26 -6.70
CA VAL A 228 -5.96 3.71 -6.80
C VAL A 228 -4.75 4.43 -6.23
N ALA A 229 -4.16 5.32 -7.00
CA ALA A 229 -3.03 6.15 -6.56
C ALA A 229 -3.02 7.48 -7.33
N PRO A 230 -2.36 8.54 -6.82
CA PRO A 230 -2.14 9.76 -7.60
C PRO A 230 -1.33 9.48 -8.87
N SER A 231 -0.38 8.52 -8.81
CA SER A 231 0.41 8.04 -9.94
C SER A 231 0.93 6.63 -9.67
N PHE A 232 1.02 5.79 -10.73
CA PHE A 232 1.70 4.49 -10.71
C PHE A 232 3.09 4.56 -11.36
N LEU A 233 3.64 5.74 -11.64
CA LEU A 233 5.01 5.89 -12.09
C LEU A 233 5.99 5.34 -11.04
N ARG A 234 6.95 4.58 -11.52
CA ARG A 234 7.97 3.88 -10.73
C ARG A 234 9.37 4.17 -11.27
N PHE A 235 10.41 3.84 -10.52
CA PHE A 235 11.79 4.11 -10.95
C PHE A 235 12.09 3.49 -12.32
N GLY A 236 11.56 2.31 -12.58
CA GLY A 236 11.74 1.60 -13.85
C GLY A 236 11.22 2.34 -15.08
N ASN A 237 10.28 3.29 -14.95
CA ASN A 237 9.82 4.13 -16.06
C ASN A 237 10.96 5.06 -16.57
N PHE A 238 11.85 5.49 -15.69
CA PHE A 238 13.00 6.35 -16.00
C PHE A 238 14.22 5.53 -16.42
N GLU A 239 14.39 4.32 -15.86
CA GLU A 239 15.50 3.43 -16.21
C GLU A 239 15.43 2.93 -17.66
N LEU A 240 14.22 2.65 -18.17
CA LEU A 240 14.07 2.06 -19.49
C LEU A 240 14.48 3.00 -20.64
N PRO A 241 14.05 4.27 -20.71
CA PRO A 241 14.54 5.20 -21.71
C PRO A 241 16.07 5.35 -21.68
N THR A 242 16.65 5.52 -20.51
CA THR A 242 18.11 5.66 -20.34
C THR A 242 18.85 4.42 -20.82
N SER A 243 18.38 3.22 -20.49
CA SER A 243 18.99 1.96 -20.96
C SER A 243 18.98 1.80 -22.48
N ARG A 244 18.15 2.58 -23.17
CA ARG A 244 18.00 2.60 -24.63
C ARG A 244 18.65 3.81 -25.30
N GLY A 245 19.25 4.71 -24.51
CA GLY A 245 19.86 5.95 -25.01
C GLY A 245 18.83 6.98 -25.50
N ASP A 246 17.56 6.88 -25.06
CA ASP A 246 16.49 7.81 -25.45
C ASP A 246 16.36 8.94 -24.40
N GLU A 247 17.35 9.85 -24.42
CA GLU A 247 17.42 10.97 -23.50
C GLU A 247 16.25 11.95 -23.68
N ALA A 248 15.75 12.09 -24.91
CA ALA A 248 14.62 12.98 -25.19
C ALA A 248 13.34 12.48 -24.52
N LEU A 249 13.07 11.17 -24.60
CA LEU A 249 11.94 10.52 -23.93
C LEU A 249 12.07 10.59 -22.41
N LEU A 250 13.30 10.41 -21.88
CA LEU A 250 13.59 10.55 -20.46
C LEU A 250 13.29 11.97 -19.98
N ALA A 251 13.78 12.99 -20.68
CA ALA A 251 13.54 14.40 -20.33
C ALA A 251 12.03 14.72 -20.35
N GLN A 252 11.32 14.29 -21.39
CA GLN A 252 9.87 14.48 -21.51
C GLN A 252 9.12 13.85 -20.32
N LEU A 253 9.51 12.64 -19.91
CA LEU A 253 8.89 11.95 -18.76
C LEU A 253 9.18 12.68 -17.45
N VAL A 254 10.44 13.11 -17.21
CA VAL A 254 10.83 13.85 -16.00
C VAL A 254 10.04 15.14 -15.90
N ASP A 255 10.01 15.94 -16.96
CA ASP A 255 9.32 17.23 -16.95
C ASP A 255 7.80 17.07 -16.82
N PHE A 256 7.22 16.03 -17.42
CA PHE A 256 5.82 15.67 -17.22
C PHE A 256 5.55 15.30 -15.76
N THR A 257 6.39 14.46 -15.16
CA THR A 257 6.23 14.00 -13.77
C THR A 257 6.31 15.17 -12.80
N ILE A 258 7.26 16.09 -12.99
CA ILE A 258 7.37 17.30 -12.17
C ILE A 258 6.10 18.14 -12.26
N ARG A 259 5.61 18.43 -13.47
CA ARG A 259 4.40 19.25 -13.64
C ARG A 259 3.15 18.62 -13.09
N ARG A 260 2.97 17.31 -13.25
CA ARG A 260 1.75 16.60 -12.85
C ARG A 260 1.75 16.24 -11.36
N ASP A 261 2.87 15.66 -10.89
CA ASP A 261 2.91 14.96 -9.61
C ASP A 261 3.63 15.77 -8.51
N PHE A 262 4.41 16.80 -8.91
CA PHE A 262 5.15 17.69 -8.00
C PHE A 262 4.91 19.16 -8.34
N PRO A 263 3.64 19.61 -8.42
CA PRO A 263 3.30 20.94 -8.90
C PRO A 263 3.90 22.09 -8.06
N ALA A 264 4.23 21.83 -6.79
CA ALA A 264 4.90 22.80 -5.93
C ALA A 264 6.30 23.19 -6.43
N LEU A 265 6.98 22.27 -7.14
CA LEU A 265 8.29 22.52 -7.76
C LEU A 265 8.17 23.18 -9.14
N ALA A 266 7.00 23.07 -9.79
CA ALA A 266 6.75 23.56 -11.14
C ALA A 266 6.38 25.05 -11.17
N THR A 267 7.05 25.90 -10.37
CA THR A 267 6.77 27.34 -10.31
C THR A 267 7.31 28.08 -11.55
N GLY A 268 6.45 28.87 -12.21
CA GLY A 268 6.75 29.64 -13.42
C GLY A 268 6.13 29.05 -14.69
N THR A 269 5.95 29.87 -15.72
CA THR A 269 5.50 29.42 -17.06
C THR A 269 6.67 28.83 -17.82
N ASP A 270 6.46 27.79 -18.63
CA ASP A 270 7.49 27.12 -19.46
C ASP A 270 8.30 28.12 -20.32
N SER A 271 7.71 29.25 -20.69
CA SER A 271 8.36 30.33 -21.47
C SER A 271 9.35 31.19 -20.66
N GLN A 272 9.42 31.04 -19.34
CA GLN A 272 10.27 31.83 -18.44
C GLN A 272 11.42 31.02 -17.81
N ARG A 273 11.51 29.73 -18.10
CA ARG A 273 12.55 28.86 -17.54
C ARG A 273 13.84 28.93 -18.34
N SER A 274 14.96 29.12 -17.66
CA SER A 274 16.29 28.92 -18.23
C SER A 274 16.72 27.46 -18.07
N PRO A 275 17.66 26.97 -18.91
CA PRO A 275 18.23 25.62 -18.71
C PRO A 275 18.80 25.39 -17.32
N GLU A 276 19.36 26.39 -16.67
CA GLU A 276 19.88 26.31 -15.29
C GLU A 276 18.73 26.13 -14.27
N SER A 277 17.63 26.89 -14.47
CA SER A 277 16.42 26.75 -13.65
C SER A 277 15.79 25.35 -13.79
N ASP A 278 15.77 24.77 -14.98
CA ASP A 278 15.27 23.40 -15.21
C ASP A 278 16.13 22.34 -14.52
N LEU A 279 17.46 22.49 -14.57
CA LEU A 279 18.39 21.60 -13.86
C LEU A 279 18.20 21.68 -12.35
N GLN A 280 18.02 22.88 -11.79
CA GLN A 280 17.74 23.04 -10.36
C GLN A 280 16.43 22.35 -9.98
N VAL A 281 15.35 22.55 -10.74
CA VAL A 281 14.04 21.93 -10.46
C VAL A 281 14.12 20.40 -10.54
N ARG A 282 14.83 19.85 -11.54
CA ARG A 282 15.05 18.40 -11.64
C ARG A 282 15.85 17.84 -10.47
N GLY A 283 16.86 18.59 -9.98
CA GLY A 283 17.63 18.22 -8.79
C GLY A 283 16.78 18.20 -7.53
N GLU A 284 15.98 19.24 -7.30
CA GLU A 284 15.05 19.32 -6.17
C GLU A 284 13.96 18.24 -6.25
N TRP A 285 13.45 17.94 -7.44
CA TRP A 285 12.51 16.83 -7.64
C TRP A 285 13.12 15.50 -7.24
N PHE A 286 14.35 15.19 -7.68
CA PHE A 286 15.02 13.95 -7.27
C PHE A 286 15.25 13.90 -5.75
N ALA A 287 15.64 15.01 -5.14
CA ALA A 287 15.80 15.11 -3.70
C ALA A 287 14.47 14.85 -2.93
N GLU A 288 13.34 15.36 -3.44
CA GLU A 288 12.02 15.09 -2.87
C GLU A 288 11.60 13.63 -3.04
N VAL A 289 11.92 12.99 -4.16
CA VAL A 289 11.72 11.53 -4.35
C VAL A 289 12.52 10.74 -3.31
N CYS A 290 13.76 11.12 -3.06
CA CYS A 290 14.62 10.52 -2.05
C CYS A 290 14.05 10.68 -0.64
N GLU A 291 13.59 11.87 -0.27
CA GLU A 291 12.95 12.16 1.01
C GLU A 291 11.69 11.33 1.22
N ARG A 292 10.76 11.34 0.25
CA ARG A 292 9.52 10.57 0.33
C ARG A 292 9.78 9.06 0.47
N THR A 293 10.79 8.55 -0.24
CA THR A 293 11.21 7.14 -0.14
C THR A 293 11.75 6.81 1.25
N ALA A 294 12.55 7.70 1.85
CA ALA A 294 13.07 7.54 3.21
C ALA A 294 11.94 7.45 4.24
N VAL A 295 10.97 8.37 4.18
CA VAL A 295 9.79 8.39 5.06
C VAL A 295 8.98 7.10 4.93
N MET A 296 8.72 6.63 3.71
CA MET A 296 8.00 5.38 3.46
C MET A 296 8.70 4.19 4.12
N VAL A 297 10.00 4.05 3.92
CA VAL A 297 10.76 2.90 4.47
C VAL A 297 10.89 2.99 6.00
N ALA A 298 11.05 4.18 6.57
CA ALA A 298 11.02 4.37 8.02
C ALA A 298 9.69 3.92 8.64
N HIS A 299 8.57 4.16 7.96
CA HIS A 299 7.27 3.64 8.40
C HIS A 299 7.16 2.12 8.25
N TRP A 300 7.74 1.48 7.21
CA TRP A 300 7.81 0.01 7.14
C TRP A 300 8.52 -0.58 8.35
N MET A 301 9.69 -0.01 8.70
CA MET A 301 10.46 -0.44 9.88
C MET A 301 9.66 -0.25 11.17
N ARG A 302 8.93 0.87 11.30
CA ARG A 302 8.10 1.18 12.47
C ARG A 302 7.02 0.14 12.73
N VAL A 303 6.32 -0.32 11.68
CA VAL A 303 5.20 -1.27 11.82
C VAL A 303 5.59 -2.74 11.63
N GLY A 304 6.85 -3.04 11.32
CA GLY A 304 7.34 -4.41 11.09
C GLY A 304 6.93 -4.99 9.73
N PHE A 305 6.69 -4.15 8.73
CA PHE A 305 6.32 -4.58 7.39
C PHE A 305 7.54 -4.94 6.55
N VAL A 306 7.46 -6.06 5.84
CA VAL A 306 8.48 -6.51 4.88
C VAL A 306 7.87 -6.58 3.49
N HIS A 307 8.37 -5.75 2.57
CA HIS A 307 7.87 -5.71 1.19
C HIS A 307 8.16 -7.01 0.42
N GLY A 308 9.32 -7.57 0.64
CA GLY A 308 9.74 -8.87 0.10
C GLY A 308 10.18 -8.86 -1.37
N VAL A 309 9.90 -7.80 -2.15
CA VAL A 309 10.33 -7.65 -3.56
C VAL A 309 10.60 -6.17 -3.87
N MET A 310 11.69 -5.64 -3.33
CA MET A 310 12.08 -4.24 -3.53
C MET A 310 12.93 -4.08 -4.80
N ASN A 311 12.39 -4.50 -5.93
CA ASN A 311 12.94 -4.22 -7.25
C ASN A 311 12.72 -2.73 -7.59
N THR A 312 13.48 -2.16 -8.53
CA THR A 312 13.26 -0.76 -8.97
C THR A 312 11.91 -0.56 -9.68
N ASP A 313 11.38 -1.62 -10.29
CA ASP A 313 10.02 -1.65 -10.85
C ASP A 313 8.90 -1.74 -9.79
N ASN A 314 9.25 -1.88 -8.50
CA ASN A 314 8.34 -1.84 -7.36
C ASN A 314 8.59 -0.63 -6.43
N MET A 315 9.28 0.39 -6.91
CA MET A 315 9.53 1.64 -6.17
C MET A 315 8.79 2.79 -6.82
N SER A 316 7.82 3.36 -6.10
CA SER A 316 7.03 4.50 -6.57
C SER A 316 7.84 5.79 -6.56
N ILE A 317 7.67 6.60 -7.61
CA ILE A 317 8.25 7.95 -7.67
C ILE A 317 7.66 8.90 -6.62
N LEU A 318 6.51 8.56 -6.05
CA LEU A 318 5.84 9.33 -5.00
C LEU A 318 6.17 8.85 -3.59
N GLY A 319 7.07 7.85 -3.42
CA GLY A 319 7.33 7.24 -2.12
C GLY A 319 6.12 6.51 -1.55
N LEU A 320 5.31 5.88 -2.40
CA LEU A 320 4.16 5.06 -2.00
C LEU A 320 4.55 3.58 -2.06
N THR A 321 4.08 2.80 -1.09
CA THR A 321 4.16 1.33 -1.15
C THR A 321 3.27 0.84 -2.29
N ILE A 322 3.84 0.11 -3.25
CA ILE A 322 3.13 -0.44 -4.43
C ILE A 322 3.43 -1.93 -4.59
N ASP A 323 2.60 -2.61 -5.39
CA ASP A 323 2.82 -4.00 -5.83
C ASP A 323 2.99 -5.01 -4.69
N TYR A 324 1.93 -5.15 -3.90
CA TYR A 324 1.84 -6.10 -2.80
C TYR A 324 1.85 -7.55 -3.29
N GLY A 325 3.05 -8.11 -3.40
CA GLY A 325 3.31 -9.50 -3.78
C GLY A 325 3.55 -10.38 -2.53
N PRO A 326 4.74 -11.03 -2.42
CA PRO A 326 5.12 -11.84 -1.26
C PRO A 326 5.56 -10.99 -0.06
N TYR A 327 4.75 -9.99 0.33
CA TYR A 327 4.97 -9.18 1.52
C TYR A 327 4.58 -9.91 2.79
N GLY A 328 4.98 -9.39 3.95
CA GLY A 328 4.49 -9.84 5.25
C GLY A 328 4.83 -8.90 6.39
N TRP A 329 4.27 -9.19 7.57
CA TRP A 329 4.71 -8.59 8.83
C TRP A 329 5.59 -9.57 9.58
N ILE A 330 6.65 -9.06 10.21
CA ILE A 330 7.41 -9.86 11.15
C ILE A 330 6.48 -10.22 12.33
N ASP A 331 6.47 -11.49 12.69
CA ASP A 331 5.79 -11.96 13.91
C ASP A 331 6.78 -11.88 15.08
N ASN A 332 7.66 -12.87 15.24
CA ASN A 332 8.84 -12.71 16.08
C ASN A 332 9.85 -11.77 15.41
N PHE A 333 10.46 -10.90 16.20
CA PHE A 333 11.46 -9.96 15.68
C PHE A 333 12.65 -10.73 15.09
N ASP A 334 12.91 -10.49 13.81
CA ASP A 334 14.02 -11.10 13.08
C ASP A 334 14.44 -10.18 11.93
N LEU A 335 15.62 -9.59 12.03
CA LEU A 335 16.18 -8.69 11.02
C LEU A 335 16.49 -9.42 9.69
N ASP A 336 16.68 -10.74 9.74
CA ASP A 336 17.03 -11.57 8.57
C ASP A 336 15.81 -12.24 7.93
N TRP A 337 14.61 -12.00 8.45
CA TRP A 337 13.42 -12.60 7.91
C TRP A 337 12.99 -11.99 6.58
N THR A 338 12.65 -12.84 5.62
CA THR A 338 11.96 -12.50 4.36
C THR A 338 10.81 -13.46 4.12
N PRO A 339 9.61 -12.97 3.76
CA PRO A 339 8.48 -13.85 3.41
C PRO A 339 8.64 -14.49 2.03
N ASN A 340 9.50 -13.93 1.17
CA ASN A 340 9.63 -14.32 -0.22
C ASN A 340 10.55 -15.54 -0.38
N THR A 341 9.99 -16.69 -0.76
CA THR A 341 10.77 -17.93 -1.00
C THR A 341 11.74 -17.81 -2.17
N THR A 342 11.43 -16.96 -3.17
CA THR A 342 12.36 -16.68 -4.29
C THR A 342 13.61 -15.94 -3.80
N ASP A 343 13.52 -15.21 -2.69
CA ASP A 343 14.62 -14.47 -2.06
C ASP A 343 15.30 -15.26 -0.90
N ALA A 344 14.86 -16.48 -0.61
CA ALA A 344 15.29 -17.23 0.57
C ALA A 344 16.80 -17.51 0.61
N GLY A 345 17.44 -17.69 -0.55
CA GLY A 345 18.88 -17.96 -0.65
C GLY A 345 19.75 -16.74 -0.36
N GLY A 346 19.38 -15.58 -0.90
CA GLY A 346 20.15 -14.33 -0.78
C GLY A 346 19.64 -13.40 0.33
N ARG A 347 18.37 -13.51 0.68
CA ARG A 347 17.66 -12.64 1.63
C ARG A 347 17.93 -11.16 1.39
N ARG A 348 17.98 -10.78 0.10
CA ARG A 348 18.26 -9.41 -0.33
C ARG A 348 17.22 -8.46 0.25
N TYR A 349 15.95 -8.85 0.26
CA TYR A 349 14.80 -8.04 0.69
C TYR A 349 14.30 -8.39 2.10
N ARG A 350 15.22 -8.89 2.99
CA ARG A 350 14.90 -9.14 4.39
C ARG A 350 14.57 -7.85 5.14
N PHE A 351 13.87 -7.95 6.27
CA PHE A 351 13.40 -6.83 7.06
C PHE A 351 14.48 -5.79 7.36
N GLY A 352 15.58 -6.20 7.98
CA GLY A 352 16.66 -5.29 8.38
C GLY A 352 17.45 -4.66 7.23
N HIS A 353 17.25 -5.16 5.98
CA HIS A 353 18.01 -4.68 4.83
C HIS A 353 17.23 -3.68 3.96
N GLN A 354 15.95 -3.43 4.28
CA GLN A 354 15.07 -2.57 3.48
C GLN A 354 15.61 -1.15 3.27
N PRO A 355 16.18 -0.47 4.29
CA PRO A 355 16.73 0.89 4.09
C PRO A 355 17.89 0.92 3.08
N GLN A 356 18.81 -0.04 3.16
CA GLN A 356 19.96 -0.13 2.25
C GLN A 356 19.53 -0.45 0.82
N ILE A 357 18.51 -1.32 0.65
CA ILE A 357 17.97 -1.62 -0.67
C ILE A 357 17.22 -0.43 -1.27
N ALA A 358 16.51 0.34 -0.46
CA ALA A 358 15.87 1.58 -0.92
C ALA A 358 16.91 2.59 -1.42
N LEU A 359 17.99 2.80 -0.67
CA LEU A 359 19.10 3.66 -1.11
C LEU A 359 19.73 3.14 -2.41
N TRP A 360 20.00 1.85 -2.50
CA TRP A 360 20.51 1.23 -3.73
C TRP A 360 19.57 1.45 -4.93
N ASN A 361 18.24 1.34 -4.74
CA ASN A 361 17.26 1.62 -5.80
C ASN A 361 17.28 3.10 -6.22
N LEU A 362 17.46 4.02 -5.27
CA LEU A 362 17.63 5.45 -5.56
C LEU A 362 18.94 5.74 -6.33
N GLU A 363 20.02 5.02 -6.03
CA GLU A 363 21.25 5.08 -6.82
C GLU A 363 21.02 4.61 -8.28
N ARG A 364 20.16 3.58 -8.51
CA ARG A 364 19.76 3.18 -9.87
C ARG A 364 18.96 4.27 -10.57
N LEU A 365 18.03 4.89 -9.85
CA LEU A 365 17.28 6.04 -10.38
C LEU A 365 18.21 7.21 -10.69
N ALA A 366 19.15 7.58 -9.79
CA ALA A 366 20.15 8.61 -10.02
C ALA A 366 20.99 8.32 -11.28
N THR A 367 21.43 7.06 -11.44
CA THR A 367 22.15 6.62 -12.64
C THR A 367 21.27 6.78 -13.90
N ALA A 368 19.98 6.45 -13.82
CA ALA A 368 19.06 6.64 -14.94
C ALA A 368 18.86 8.11 -15.31
N LEU A 369 18.88 9.01 -14.33
CA LEU A 369 18.69 10.44 -14.53
C LEU A 369 19.99 11.17 -14.96
N SER A 370 21.17 10.56 -14.74
CA SER A 370 22.46 11.23 -14.95
C SER A 370 22.67 11.85 -16.35
N PRO A 371 22.12 11.28 -17.47
CA PRO A 371 22.25 11.93 -18.78
C PRO A 371 21.63 13.34 -18.86
N LEU A 372 20.68 13.65 -17.96
CA LEU A 372 20.03 14.97 -17.92
C LEU A 372 20.80 16.02 -17.10
N PHE A 373 21.93 15.64 -16.49
CA PHE A 373 22.71 16.49 -15.59
C PHE A 373 24.16 16.62 -16.09
N PRO A 374 24.62 17.84 -16.43
CA PRO A 374 26.03 18.09 -16.76
C PRO A 374 26.97 17.82 -15.58
N ASP A 375 26.47 18.01 -14.35
CA ASP A 375 27.14 17.72 -13.09
C ASP A 375 26.22 16.88 -12.21
N VAL A 376 26.71 15.77 -11.69
CA VAL A 376 25.94 14.82 -10.86
C VAL A 376 25.81 15.24 -9.39
N ALA A 377 26.38 16.38 -9.00
CA ALA A 377 26.31 16.87 -7.61
C ALA A 377 24.88 17.00 -7.08
N PRO A 378 23.84 17.46 -7.83
CA PRO A 378 22.47 17.47 -7.36
C PRO A 378 21.90 16.06 -7.07
N LEU A 379 22.35 15.04 -7.84
CA LEU A 379 21.94 13.66 -7.59
C LEU A 379 22.58 13.11 -6.31
N HIS A 380 23.85 13.41 -6.05
CA HIS A 380 24.50 13.04 -4.79
C HIS A 380 23.83 13.74 -3.58
N ALA A 381 23.46 15.02 -3.74
CA ALA A 381 22.74 15.76 -2.68
C ALA A 381 21.37 15.10 -2.38
N GLY A 382 20.65 14.64 -3.41
CA GLY A 382 19.41 13.90 -3.23
C GLY A 382 19.60 12.58 -2.48
N LEU A 383 20.63 11.79 -2.80
CA LEU A 383 20.96 10.56 -2.07
C LEU A 383 21.32 10.85 -0.60
N GLN A 384 22.06 11.93 -0.34
CA GLN A 384 22.36 12.35 1.03
C GLN A 384 21.07 12.75 1.78
N ARG A 385 20.13 13.42 1.12
CA ARG A 385 18.83 13.75 1.69
C ARG A 385 18.03 12.52 2.12
N PHE A 386 18.12 11.40 1.37
CA PHE A 386 17.56 10.13 1.83
C PHE A 386 18.17 9.69 3.16
N VAL A 387 19.51 9.70 3.26
CA VAL A 387 20.24 9.26 4.47
C VAL A 387 19.83 10.12 5.68
N ASP A 388 19.85 11.44 5.52
CA ASP A 388 19.53 12.39 6.59
C ASP A 388 18.07 12.25 7.03
N THR A 389 17.13 12.16 6.07
CA THR A 389 15.70 12.00 6.34
C THR A 389 15.41 10.67 7.03
N PHE A 390 15.99 9.57 6.52
CA PHE A 390 15.80 8.25 7.13
C PHE A 390 16.34 8.21 8.56
N THR A 391 17.53 8.76 8.79
CA THR A 391 18.14 8.82 10.12
C THR A 391 17.26 9.59 11.10
N GLN A 392 16.73 10.75 10.69
CA GLN A 392 15.85 11.54 11.56
C GLN A 392 14.53 10.81 11.81
N ALA A 393 13.90 10.26 10.77
CA ALA A 393 12.64 9.52 10.90
C ALA A 393 12.77 8.25 11.76
N ASP A 394 13.92 7.56 11.71
CA ASP A 394 14.21 6.40 12.58
C ASP A 394 14.35 6.83 14.05
N ARG A 395 15.05 7.95 14.33
CA ARG A 395 15.12 8.53 15.68
C ARG A 395 13.74 8.93 16.21
N ASP A 396 12.91 9.56 15.37
CA ASP A 396 11.54 9.94 15.75
C ASP A 396 10.69 8.69 16.06
N ASN A 397 10.86 7.61 15.26
CA ASN A 397 10.21 6.33 15.52
C ASN A 397 10.69 5.69 16.83
N ILE A 398 12.00 5.72 17.13
CA ILE A 398 12.56 5.21 18.40
C ILE A 398 11.92 5.96 19.57
N ALA A 399 11.94 7.30 19.53
CA ALA A 399 11.33 8.12 20.59
C ALA A 399 9.85 7.77 20.77
N ALA A 400 9.08 7.72 19.70
CA ALA A 400 7.65 7.43 19.75
C ALA A 400 7.34 6.00 20.24
N LYS A 401 8.10 4.99 19.79
CA LYS A 401 7.94 3.59 20.21
C LYS A 401 8.27 3.37 21.67
N LEU A 402 9.28 4.05 22.19
CA LEU A 402 9.72 3.98 23.59
C LEU A 402 8.99 4.98 24.51
N GLY A 403 8.19 5.89 23.95
CA GLY A 403 7.44 6.90 24.71
C GLY A 403 8.29 8.06 25.22
N LEU A 404 9.44 8.31 24.59
CA LEU A 404 10.37 9.39 24.91
C LEU A 404 9.91 10.73 24.29
N VAL A 405 10.39 11.85 24.83
CA VAL A 405 10.13 13.19 24.27
C VAL A 405 10.96 13.41 23.01
N GLU A 406 12.24 13.03 23.08
CA GLU A 406 13.20 13.07 21.98
C GLU A 406 14.12 11.84 22.03
N CYS A 407 14.77 11.52 20.93
CA CYS A 407 15.73 10.41 20.85
C CYS A 407 17.14 10.95 20.98
N LEU A 408 17.81 10.64 22.08
CA LEU A 408 19.23 10.88 22.31
C LEU A 408 20.08 9.76 21.66
N ASP A 409 21.40 9.92 21.58
CA ASP A 409 22.28 8.89 21.01
C ASP A 409 22.25 7.60 21.85
N GLU A 410 22.20 7.72 23.18
CA GLU A 410 22.06 6.58 24.08
C GLU A 410 20.72 5.82 23.88
N ASP A 411 19.68 6.49 23.36
CA ASP A 411 18.39 5.85 23.08
C ASP A 411 18.45 4.99 21.81
N VAL A 412 19.28 5.37 20.85
CA VAL A 412 19.57 4.54 19.68
C VAL A 412 20.26 3.25 20.12
N GLU A 413 21.26 3.33 21.00
CA GLU A 413 21.94 2.15 21.55
C GLU A 413 20.97 1.29 22.39
N LEU A 414 20.09 1.92 23.19
CA LEU A 414 19.08 1.23 23.97
C LEU A 414 18.12 0.44 23.08
N MET A 415 17.68 1.03 21.95
CA MET A 415 16.84 0.35 20.96
C MET A 415 17.57 -0.80 20.27
N GLN A 416 18.83 -0.62 19.85
CA GLN A 416 19.62 -1.68 19.21
C GLN A 416 19.82 -2.87 20.15
N GLN A 417 20.08 -2.63 21.43
CA GLN A 417 20.19 -3.68 22.45
C GLN A 417 18.87 -4.42 22.60
N LEU A 418 17.71 -3.70 22.62
CA LEU A 418 16.40 -4.33 22.66
C LEU A 418 16.18 -5.21 21.44
N GLN A 419 16.49 -4.72 20.24
CA GLN A 419 16.35 -5.49 19.01
C GLN A 419 17.15 -6.79 19.03
N GLY A 420 18.40 -6.74 19.55
CA GLY A 420 19.20 -7.94 19.75
C GLY A 420 18.58 -8.94 20.73
N LEU A 421 18.03 -8.47 21.83
CA LEU A 421 17.31 -9.30 22.82
C LEU A 421 16.03 -9.88 22.22
N MET A 422 15.25 -9.09 21.49
CA MET A 422 14.03 -9.54 20.83
C MET A 422 14.30 -10.65 19.80
N GLN A 423 15.36 -10.49 19.01
CA GLN A 423 15.76 -11.50 18.03
C GLN A 423 16.24 -12.79 18.70
N ALA A 424 17.09 -12.68 19.72
CA ALA A 424 17.61 -13.84 20.44
C ALA A 424 16.50 -14.64 21.17
N ALA A 425 15.50 -13.95 21.70
CA ALA A 425 14.42 -14.55 22.48
C ALA A 425 13.16 -14.85 21.67
N GLU A 426 13.14 -14.62 20.36
CA GLU A 426 11.96 -14.76 19.49
C GLU A 426 10.73 -14.00 20.04
N ILE A 427 10.90 -12.72 20.34
CA ILE A 427 9.84 -11.89 20.89
C ILE A 427 8.96 -11.33 19.76
N ASP A 428 7.64 -11.37 19.92
CA ASP A 428 6.68 -10.72 19.04
C ASP A 428 6.80 -9.19 19.14
N MET A 429 7.15 -8.55 18.03
CA MET A 429 7.39 -7.10 18.00
C MET A 429 6.13 -6.30 18.40
N THR A 430 5.00 -6.65 17.82
CA THR A 430 3.73 -5.92 18.01
C THR A 430 3.25 -6.01 19.44
N LEU A 431 3.25 -7.21 20.01
CA LEU A 431 2.81 -7.45 21.39
C LEU A 431 3.76 -6.80 22.40
N PHE A 432 5.07 -6.91 22.18
CA PHE A 432 6.05 -6.34 23.10
C PHE A 432 5.90 -4.81 23.25
N PHE A 433 5.87 -4.07 22.13
CA PHE A 433 5.76 -2.61 22.20
C PHE A 433 4.40 -2.14 22.73
N ARG A 434 3.33 -2.89 22.50
CA ARG A 434 2.02 -2.60 23.11
C ARG A 434 2.04 -2.81 24.62
N ALA A 435 2.64 -3.91 25.08
CA ALA A 435 2.80 -4.19 26.52
C ALA A 435 3.70 -3.15 27.19
N LEU A 436 4.80 -2.74 26.52
CA LEU A 436 5.75 -1.75 27.06
C LEU A 436 5.06 -0.42 27.42
N ALA A 437 3.99 -0.06 26.72
CA ALA A 437 3.21 1.16 26.99
C ALA A 437 2.51 1.14 28.35
N THR A 438 2.29 -0.04 28.93
CA THR A 438 1.61 -0.24 30.22
C THR A 438 2.53 -0.74 31.33
N LEU A 439 3.84 -0.84 31.06
CA LEU A 439 4.84 -1.28 32.05
C LEU A 439 4.83 -0.40 33.29
N ASP A 440 4.78 -1.03 34.46
CA ASP A 440 5.04 -0.37 35.74
C ASP A 440 6.54 -0.04 35.85
N LEU A 441 6.88 1.23 35.76
CA LEU A 441 8.27 1.69 35.79
C LEU A 441 8.91 1.56 37.18
N ASP A 442 8.12 1.40 38.26
CA ASP A 442 8.62 1.20 39.60
C ASP A 442 8.97 -0.25 39.91
N LYS A 443 8.34 -1.17 39.18
CA LYS A 443 8.56 -2.62 39.29
C LYS A 443 8.62 -3.28 37.93
N PRO A 444 9.59 -2.87 37.07
CA PRO A 444 9.72 -3.47 35.75
C PRO A 444 10.04 -4.96 35.89
N CYS A 445 9.31 -5.82 35.17
CA CYS A 445 9.54 -7.25 35.19
C CYS A 445 9.27 -7.90 33.84
N VAL A 446 10.00 -8.95 33.52
CA VAL A 446 9.87 -9.69 32.24
C VAL A 446 8.52 -10.39 32.12
N ALA A 447 7.90 -10.83 33.22
CA ALA A 447 6.60 -11.48 33.23
C ALA A 447 5.47 -10.62 32.63
N HIS A 448 5.64 -9.28 32.62
CA HIS A 448 4.71 -8.35 31.95
C HIS A 448 4.57 -8.62 30.43
N PHE A 449 5.53 -9.30 29.84
CA PHE A 449 5.64 -9.56 28.39
C PHE A 449 5.42 -11.02 28.03
N ASP A 450 4.91 -11.88 28.92
CA ASP A 450 4.80 -13.32 28.70
C ASP A 450 4.06 -13.70 27.41
N ASP A 451 3.01 -12.95 27.05
CA ASP A 451 2.27 -13.16 25.81
C ASP A 451 3.08 -12.90 24.52
N ALA A 452 4.18 -12.13 24.63
CA ALA A 452 5.00 -11.79 23.48
C ALA A 452 6.07 -12.86 23.13
N PHE A 453 6.30 -13.85 23.98
CA PHE A 453 7.31 -14.87 23.74
C PHE A 453 6.75 -16.05 22.94
N TYR A 454 7.52 -16.56 21.98
CA TYR A 454 7.21 -17.78 21.23
C TYR A 454 7.86 -19.03 21.81
N ASP A 455 8.92 -18.88 22.62
CA ASP A 455 9.72 -19.99 23.17
C ASP A 455 10.08 -19.70 24.64
N GLU A 456 9.55 -20.51 25.58
CA GLU A 456 9.79 -20.32 27.02
C GLU A 456 11.27 -20.59 27.40
N GLY A 457 11.95 -21.49 26.73
CA GLY A 457 13.38 -21.74 26.96
C GLY A 457 14.25 -20.56 26.57
N LYS A 458 13.95 -19.91 25.44
CA LYS A 458 14.61 -18.65 25.02
C LYS A 458 14.26 -17.51 25.95
N ARG A 459 13.00 -17.40 26.39
CA ARG A 459 12.56 -16.44 27.40
C ARG A 459 13.39 -16.57 28.70
N GLY A 460 13.53 -17.79 29.22
CA GLY A 460 14.29 -18.05 30.44
C GLY A 460 15.77 -17.66 30.31
N ARG A 461 16.40 -17.92 29.14
CA ARG A 461 17.79 -17.53 28.88
C ARG A 461 17.99 -16.01 28.77
N ALA A 462 17.02 -15.30 28.22
CA ALA A 462 17.09 -13.85 28.01
C ALA A 462 16.58 -13.05 29.23
N ALA A 463 15.99 -13.67 30.24
CA ALA A 463 15.28 -12.98 31.32
C ALA A 463 16.15 -11.97 32.07
N ALA A 464 17.37 -12.33 32.46
CA ALA A 464 18.28 -11.46 33.21
C ALA A 464 18.69 -10.22 32.38
N ASP A 465 18.99 -10.41 31.11
CA ASP A 465 19.39 -9.32 30.21
C ASP A 465 18.21 -8.38 29.91
N LEU A 466 16.99 -8.96 29.75
CA LEU A 466 15.78 -8.17 29.58
C LEU A 466 15.44 -7.37 30.85
N GLU A 467 15.57 -7.93 32.06
CA GLU A 467 15.36 -7.20 33.31
C GLU A 467 16.36 -6.05 33.44
N ALA A 468 17.63 -6.28 33.10
CA ALA A 468 18.63 -5.23 33.08
C ALA A 468 18.28 -4.12 32.06
N TRP A 469 17.81 -4.49 30.88
CA TRP A 469 17.33 -3.55 29.87
C TRP A 469 16.12 -2.76 30.37
N LEU A 470 15.10 -3.43 30.92
CA LEU A 470 13.89 -2.79 31.46
C LEU A 470 14.21 -1.80 32.58
N THR A 471 15.19 -2.12 33.42
CA THR A 471 15.65 -1.22 34.48
C THR A 471 16.26 0.07 33.88
N ARG A 472 17.12 -0.04 32.88
CA ARG A 472 17.70 1.11 32.17
C ARG A 472 16.64 1.93 31.46
N TYR A 473 15.72 1.27 30.76
CA TYR A 473 14.58 1.90 30.11
C TYR A 473 13.72 2.70 31.11
N ALA A 474 13.40 2.13 32.28
CA ALA A 474 12.63 2.80 33.30
C ALA A 474 13.36 4.05 33.86
N ILE A 475 14.68 3.98 34.01
CA ILE A 475 15.50 5.15 34.43
C ILE A 475 15.43 6.22 33.33
N ARG A 476 15.65 5.87 32.07
CA ARG A 476 15.64 6.82 30.95
C ARG A 476 14.30 7.54 30.80
N VAL A 477 13.18 6.81 30.88
CA VAL A 477 11.82 7.37 30.73
C VAL A 477 11.49 8.37 31.85
N ARG A 478 11.99 8.12 33.07
CA ARG A 478 11.78 9.05 34.19
C ARG A 478 12.45 10.41 34.00
N VAL A 479 13.55 10.48 33.25
CA VAL A 479 14.23 11.73 32.91
C VAL A 479 13.31 12.70 32.18
N ASP A 480 12.47 12.18 31.27
CA ASP A 480 11.54 12.99 30.47
C ASP A 480 10.36 13.55 31.31
N ALA A 481 10.14 13.02 32.52
CA ALA A 481 9.07 13.42 33.45
C ALA A 481 7.65 13.46 32.85
N VAL A 482 7.40 12.65 31.78
CA VAL A 482 6.09 12.56 31.12
C VAL A 482 5.16 11.71 32.00
N PRO A 483 3.93 12.20 32.31
CA PRO A 483 2.96 11.41 33.04
C PRO A 483 2.66 10.08 32.33
N ALA A 484 2.43 8.99 33.10
CA ALA A 484 2.23 7.64 32.56
C ALA A 484 1.12 7.57 31.49
N ALA A 485 0.02 8.31 31.66
CA ALA A 485 -1.06 8.39 30.68
C ALA A 485 -0.61 9.03 29.34
N GLY A 486 0.18 10.11 29.41
CA GLY A 486 0.74 10.79 28.23
C GLY A 486 1.76 9.91 27.50
N ARG A 487 2.65 9.23 28.23
CA ARG A 487 3.59 8.25 27.67
C ARG A 487 2.83 7.12 26.95
N ARG A 488 1.86 6.51 27.63
CA ARG A 488 1.02 5.44 27.03
C ARG A 488 0.31 5.89 25.76
N ALA A 489 -0.28 7.09 25.77
CA ALA A 489 -0.96 7.62 24.58
C ALA A 489 0.00 7.78 23.40
N ARG A 490 1.21 8.35 23.62
CA ARG A 490 2.25 8.51 22.61
C ARG A 490 2.71 7.16 22.06
N MET A 491 3.01 6.20 22.92
CA MET A 491 3.44 4.86 22.51
C MET A 491 2.34 4.13 21.71
N ASN A 492 1.10 4.22 22.16
CA ASN A 492 -0.02 3.58 21.47
C ASN A 492 -0.31 4.20 20.10
N ALA A 493 -0.01 5.47 19.89
CA ALA A 493 -0.11 6.12 18.58
C ALA A 493 0.97 5.67 17.58
N ALA A 494 2.13 5.20 18.07
CA ALA A 494 3.24 4.72 17.25
C ALA A 494 3.25 3.19 17.06
N ASN A 495 2.77 2.45 18.07
CA ASN A 495 2.77 0.99 18.12
C ASN A 495 1.35 0.46 17.87
N PRO A 496 1.06 -0.09 16.68
CA PRO A 496 -0.28 -0.60 16.40
C PRO A 496 -0.60 -1.80 17.30
N LYS A 497 -1.88 -1.96 17.66
CA LYS A 497 -2.39 -3.17 18.30
C LYS A 497 -2.68 -4.26 17.28
N TYR A 498 -3.12 -3.84 16.10
CA TYR A 498 -3.50 -4.74 15.01
C TYR A 498 -2.60 -4.48 13.80
N VAL A 499 -2.04 -5.54 13.25
CA VAL A 499 -1.34 -5.56 11.96
C VAL A 499 -1.91 -6.71 11.13
N LEU A 500 -1.85 -6.60 9.81
CA LEU A 500 -2.37 -7.64 8.92
C LEU A 500 -1.41 -8.84 8.88
N ARG A 501 -1.35 -9.60 9.99
CA ARG A 501 -0.53 -10.80 10.07
C ARG A 501 -0.85 -11.77 8.95
N ASN A 502 0.16 -12.40 8.39
CA ASN A 502 -0.03 -13.29 7.24
C ASN A 502 -1.04 -14.42 7.52
N TYR A 503 -1.06 -14.98 8.73
CA TYR A 503 -1.99 -16.04 9.07
C TYR A 503 -3.45 -15.58 9.11
N LEU A 504 -3.71 -14.33 9.51
CA LEU A 504 -5.06 -13.75 9.49
C LEU A 504 -5.54 -13.56 8.03
N ALA A 505 -4.68 -13.04 7.17
CA ALA A 505 -4.98 -12.94 5.73
C ALA A 505 -5.23 -14.33 5.13
N GLN A 506 -4.43 -15.34 5.49
CA GLN A 506 -4.61 -16.71 5.00
C GLN A 506 -5.93 -17.34 5.47
N GLN A 507 -6.35 -17.10 6.72
CA GLN A 507 -7.66 -17.56 7.20
C GLN A 507 -8.83 -16.95 6.41
N ALA A 508 -8.74 -15.64 6.08
CA ALA A 508 -9.74 -15.00 5.25
C ALA A 508 -9.73 -15.55 3.80
N ILE A 509 -8.56 -15.87 3.26
CA ILE A 509 -8.40 -16.50 1.95
C ILE A 509 -9.03 -17.90 1.94
N ASP A 510 -8.74 -18.72 2.95
CA ASP A 510 -9.28 -20.09 3.08
C ASP A 510 -10.81 -20.08 3.12
N ARG A 511 -11.43 -19.12 3.81
CA ARG A 511 -12.90 -18.93 3.87
C ARG A 511 -13.43 -18.46 2.50
N ALA A 512 -12.81 -17.47 1.89
CA ALA A 512 -13.21 -16.94 0.60
C ALA A 512 -13.14 -17.98 -0.53
N ALA A 513 -12.15 -18.90 -0.49
CA ALA A 513 -12.06 -20.01 -1.41
C ALA A 513 -13.24 -20.99 -1.31
N GLN A 514 -13.96 -20.99 -0.16
CA GLN A 514 -15.18 -21.76 0.09
C GLN A 514 -16.46 -20.93 -0.14
N GLY A 515 -16.35 -19.70 -0.63
CA GLY A 515 -17.46 -18.80 -0.90
C GLY A 515 -17.90 -17.94 0.30
N ASP A 516 -17.14 -17.93 1.40
CA ASP A 516 -17.40 -17.08 2.56
C ASP A 516 -16.47 -15.87 2.60
N ASP A 517 -16.94 -14.76 2.11
CA ASP A 517 -16.20 -13.49 2.03
C ASP A 517 -16.17 -12.71 3.38
N ALA A 518 -16.87 -13.18 4.44
CA ALA A 518 -17.02 -12.44 5.71
C ALA A 518 -15.67 -12.14 6.39
N GLY A 519 -14.69 -13.07 6.30
CA GLY A 519 -13.37 -12.85 6.86
C GLY A 519 -12.61 -11.65 6.26
N ILE A 520 -12.83 -11.35 4.98
CA ILE A 520 -12.25 -10.17 4.31
C ILE A 520 -12.82 -8.89 4.92
N HIS A 521 -14.14 -8.83 5.09
CA HIS A 521 -14.83 -7.68 5.67
C HIS A 521 -14.46 -7.47 7.15
N GLU A 522 -14.35 -8.55 7.92
CA GLU A 522 -13.92 -8.49 9.33
C GLU A 522 -12.52 -7.92 9.47
N LEU A 523 -11.56 -8.40 8.66
CA LEU A 523 -10.19 -7.88 8.67
C LEU A 523 -10.14 -6.41 8.23
N LEU A 524 -10.86 -6.04 7.19
CA LEU A 524 -10.93 -4.65 6.73
C LEU A 524 -11.43 -3.72 7.84
N GLU A 525 -12.49 -4.11 8.58
CA GLU A 525 -13.02 -3.32 9.70
C GLU A 525 -12.01 -3.20 10.85
N VAL A 526 -11.33 -4.29 11.21
CA VAL A 526 -10.29 -4.26 12.26
C VAL A 526 -9.14 -3.36 11.86
N MET A 527 -8.67 -3.46 10.62
CA MET A 527 -7.52 -2.69 10.13
C MET A 527 -7.83 -1.18 9.95
N ARG A 528 -9.10 -0.74 9.96
CA ARG A 528 -9.45 0.69 9.93
C ARG A 528 -9.02 1.47 11.16
N ARG A 529 -8.85 0.82 12.30
CA ARG A 529 -8.44 1.45 13.56
C ARG A 529 -7.35 0.63 14.26
N PRO A 530 -6.16 0.51 13.61
CA PRO A 530 -5.13 -0.44 14.04
C PRO A 530 -4.48 -0.06 15.38
N TYR A 531 -4.64 1.18 15.83
CA TYR A 531 -4.07 1.69 17.08
C TYR A 531 -5.04 1.66 18.27
N ASP A 532 -6.34 1.52 18.00
CA ASP A 532 -7.39 1.59 19.01
C ASP A 532 -7.54 0.26 19.76
N GLU A 533 -8.05 0.35 21.00
CA GLU A 533 -8.64 -0.80 21.66
C GLU A 533 -10.00 -1.11 21.01
N GLN A 534 -10.19 -2.35 20.59
CA GLN A 534 -11.43 -2.80 19.92
C GLN A 534 -12.01 -3.98 20.68
N PRO A 535 -12.89 -3.75 21.68
CA PRO A 535 -13.50 -4.82 22.46
C PRO A 535 -14.22 -5.84 21.57
N GLY A 536 -13.96 -7.14 21.84
CA GLY A 536 -14.48 -8.26 21.05
C GLY A 536 -13.66 -8.57 19.78
N ARG A 537 -12.52 -7.89 19.57
CA ARG A 537 -11.60 -8.14 18.45
C ARG A 537 -10.21 -8.62 18.90
N GLU A 538 -10.09 -9.08 20.13
CA GLU A 538 -8.81 -9.51 20.74
C GLU A 538 -8.14 -10.65 19.97
N ALA A 539 -8.92 -11.50 19.33
CA ALA A 539 -8.42 -12.62 18.50
C ALA A 539 -7.53 -12.15 17.33
N PHE A 540 -7.76 -10.93 16.81
CA PHE A 540 -6.96 -10.34 15.71
C PHE A 540 -5.64 -9.71 16.19
N ALA A 541 -5.45 -9.57 17.50
CA ALA A 541 -4.24 -9.03 18.11
C ALA A 541 -3.32 -10.12 18.70
N GLN A 542 -3.66 -11.38 18.58
CA GLN A 542 -2.87 -12.48 19.12
C GLN A 542 -1.61 -12.75 18.33
N LYS A 543 -0.62 -13.37 19.00
CA LYS A 543 0.60 -13.83 18.32
C LYS A 543 0.28 -14.92 17.29
N ARG A 544 1.19 -15.12 16.34
CA ARG A 544 1.08 -16.18 15.34
C ARG A 544 0.95 -17.55 16.01
N PRO A 545 -0.09 -18.35 15.66
CA PRO A 545 -0.23 -19.71 16.15
C PRO A 545 0.82 -20.65 15.51
N ASP A 546 1.18 -21.73 16.21
CA ASP A 546 2.23 -22.65 15.77
C ASP A 546 1.97 -23.29 14.40
N TRP A 547 0.71 -23.58 14.08
CA TRP A 547 0.34 -24.13 12.77
C TRP A 547 0.71 -23.21 11.58
N ALA A 548 0.81 -21.90 11.82
CA ALA A 548 1.12 -20.92 10.79
C ALA A 548 2.62 -20.72 10.57
N ARG A 549 3.47 -21.23 11.49
CA ARG A 549 4.92 -21.00 11.45
C ARG A 549 5.58 -21.46 10.16
N ASN A 550 5.15 -22.60 9.61
CA ASN A 550 5.73 -23.23 8.42
C ASN A 550 4.67 -23.48 7.33
N ARG A 551 3.54 -22.79 7.37
CA ARG A 551 2.47 -22.95 6.38
C ARG A 551 2.68 -22.04 5.17
N ALA A 552 2.49 -22.59 3.97
CA ALA A 552 2.37 -21.82 2.73
C ALA A 552 1.29 -20.74 2.85
N GLY A 553 1.56 -19.54 2.34
CA GLY A 553 0.68 -18.38 2.49
C GLY A 553 0.82 -17.62 3.82
N CYS A 554 1.45 -18.23 4.85
CA CYS A 554 1.70 -17.56 6.14
C CYS A 554 3.16 -17.06 6.23
N SER A 555 4.13 -17.97 6.22
CA SER A 555 5.56 -17.64 6.35
C SER A 555 6.34 -17.83 5.05
N MET A 556 5.72 -18.46 4.05
CA MET A 556 6.32 -18.77 2.75
C MET A 556 5.39 -18.29 1.65
N LEU A 557 5.86 -17.34 0.87
CA LEU A 557 5.17 -16.70 -0.23
C LEU A 557 6.12 -16.61 -1.43
N SER A 558 5.59 -16.51 -2.64
CA SER A 558 6.39 -16.30 -3.85
C SER A 558 5.84 -15.14 -4.67
N CYS A 559 6.54 -14.76 -5.72
CA CYS A 559 6.05 -13.76 -6.67
C CYS A 559 4.78 -14.23 -7.44
N SER A 560 4.46 -15.53 -7.37
CA SER A 560 3.22 -16.14 -7.88
C SER A 560 2.08 -16.14 -6.85
N SER A 561 2.36 -15.71 -5.64
CA SER A 561 1.41 -15.73 -4.51
C SER A 561 0.39 -14.61 -4.60
#